data_f4c72fffaf2d6e405a8897cf83bbc133
#
_entry.id   f4c72fffaf2d6e405a8897cf83bbc133
#
_cell.length_a   1.000
_cell.length_b   1.000
_cell.length_c   1.000
_cell.angle_alpha   90.00
_cell.angle_beta   90.00
_cell.angle_gamma   90.00
#
_symmetry.space_group_name_H-M   'P 1'
#
loop_
_entity.id
_entity.type
_entity.pdbx_description
1 polymer ?
#
loop_
_entity_poly.entity_id
_entity_poly.type
_entity_poly.pdbx_seq_one_letter_code
_entity_poly.pdbx_strand_id
1 'polypeptide(L)'
;MNPNNQDLRTRFIFDDMPVRGLHVRLEEVWRHIVSRKQYPAAIRRALGELLAAGALLSSNLKLEGTLIMQVQGQGRLKMLVVEATSNQTCRATARWDETAQIGGNETLRDLLGENGVFVITVQPQDGEPWQGVVPLEGGSIAEMLTHYMLRSEQLETHITLAADGDTASGLLLQRLPEETLDEDAWAHVTALADTVTAEELLKLDAQHLLYRLFHETPPRVFEPETLEFACTCSRGKVSDMLLMLGGEEVSSIVAEEGSISVDCDFCNEKYVFDETDVNALFGADVVNAVREEQHRLQ
;
A
#
# COMPACT_ATOMS: atom_id res chain seq x y z
N MET A 1 -3.52 -21.20 12.79
CA MET A 1 -2.43 -20.21 12.79
C MET A 1 -1.16 -20.93 12.36
N ASN A 2 -0.52 -20.47 11.32
CA ASN A 2 0.73 -21.05 10.83
C ASN A 2 1.84 -20.59 11.81
N PRO A 3 2.55 -21.49 12.51
CA PRO A 3 3.54 -21.11 13.52
C PRO A 3 4.80 -20.40 12.95
N ASN A 4 4.86 -20.24 11.63
CA ASN A 4 5.95 -19.60 10.91
C ASN A 4 5.53 -18.27 10.24
N ASN A 5 4.36 -17.71 10.55
CA ASN A 5 3.97 -16.43 9.98
C ASN A 5 4.83 -15.32 10.61
N GLN A 6 5.67 -14.69 9.79
CA GLN A 6 6.60 -13.63 10.18
C GLN A 6 6.07 -12.23 9.80
N ASP A 7 4.82 -12.14 9.35
CA ASP A 7 4.17 -10.87 9.01
C ASP A 7 3.54 -10.27 10.26
N LEU A 8 4.35 -9.58 11.03
CA LEU A 8 3.98 -9.08 12.34
C LEU A 8 4.06 -7.56 12.40
N ARG A 9 3.07 -6.97 13.05
CA ARG A 9 3.08 -5.58 13.50
C ARG A 9 3.10 -5.57 15.02
N THR A 10 4.15 -4.96 15.60
CA THR A 10 4.38 -4.90 17.04
C THR A 10 4.26 -3.47 17.53
N ARG A 11 3.37 -3.22 18.47
CA ARG A 11 3.23 -1.93 19.16
C ARG A 11 4.09 -1.90 20.40
N PHE A 12 4.61 -0.72 20.74
CA PHE A 12 5.34 -0.50 21.97
C PHE A 12 5.16 0.93 22.47
N ILE A 13 5.45 1.15 23.75
CA ILE A 13 5.36 2.47 24.38
C ILE A 13 6.51 2.61 25.41
N PHE A 14 7.04 3.80 25.53
CA PHE A 14 7.98 4.12 26.61
C PHE A 14 7.16 4.58 27.83
N ASP A 15 7.39 3.94 28.98
CA ASP A 15 6.62 4.24 30.20
C ASP A 15 7.05 5.58 30.83
N ASP A 16 8.31 5.98 30.64
CA ASP A 16 8.89 7.21 31.20
C ASP A 16 8.96 8.38 30.22
N MET A 17 8.47 8.21 28.98
CA MET A 17 8.51 9.22 27.94
C MET A 17 7.22 9.21 27.12
N PRO A 18 6.72 10.38 26.67
CA PRO A 18 5.49 10.46 25.87
C PRO A 18 5.73 10.02 24.42
N VAL A 19 6.26 8.82 24.22
CA VAL A 19 6.57 8.27 22.92
C VAL A 19 5.98 6.88 22.78
N ARG A 20 5.26 6.66 21.70
CA ARG A 20 4.83 5.33 21.25
C ARG A 20 5.54 4.94 19.98
N GLY A 21 5.59 3.67 19.69
CA GLY A 21 6.15 3.18 18.45
C GLY A 21 5.45 1.96 17.91
N LEU A 22 5.75 1.70 16.65
CA LEU A 22 5.32 0.53 15.89
C LEU A 22 6.50 0.00 15.09
N HIS A 23 6.61 -1.31 15.05
CA HIS A 23 7.48 -2.01 14.13
C HIS A 23 6.64 -2.96 13.29
N VAL A 24 6.90 -3.02 11.98
CA VAL A 24 6.31 -4.00 11.07
C VAL A 24 7.40 -4.71 10.28
N ARG A 25 7.21 -6.00 10.09
CA ARG A 25 8.06 -6.81 9.20
C ARG A 25 7.16 -7.77 8.43
N LEU A 26 7.23 -7.70 7.11
CA LEU A 26 6.38 -8.43 6.17
C LEU A 26 7.26 -9.28 5.26
N GLU A 27 7.12 -10.58 5.31
CA GLU A 27 7.81 -11.54 4.47
C GLU A 27 6.87 -12.29 3.54
N GLU A 28 5.86 -12.98 4.09
CA GLU A 28 4.95 -13.81 3.29
C GLU A 28 4.00 -12.92 2.48
N VAL A 29 3.43 -11.90 3.11
CA VAL A 29 2.62 -10.89 2.41
C VAL A 29 3.41 -10.23 1.29
N TRP A 30 4.65 -9.81 1.58
CA TRP A 30 5.49 -9.17 0.60
C TRP A 30 5.88 -10.11 -0.55
N ARG A 31 6.31 -11.32 -0.23
CA ARG A 31 6.66 -12.35 -1.20
C ARG A 31 5.46 -12.71 -2.09
N HIS A 32 4.26 -12.77 -1.50
CA HIS A 32 3.03 -12.99 -2.25
C HIS A 32 2.77 -11.88 -3.28
N ILE A 33 2.98 -10.61 -2.90
CA ILE A 33 2.80 -9.46 -3.79
C ILE A 33 3.84 -9.48 -4.93
N VAL A 34 5.13 -9.63 -4.60
CA VAL A 34 6.21 -9.56 -5.62
C VAL A 34 6.23 -10.76 -6.56
N SER A 35 5.66 -11.90 -6.17
CA SER A 35 5.56 -13.08 -7.04
C SER A 35 4.56 -12.89 -8.19
N ARG A 36 3.67 -11.89 -8.12
CA ARG A 36 2.60 -11.66 -9.11
C ARG A 36 3.08 -10.92 -10.36
N LYS A 37 4.08 -10.06 -10.21
CA LYS A 37 4.66 -9.29 -11.31
C LYS A 37 6.18 -9.17 -11.13
N GLN A 38 6.92 -9.08 -12.23
CA GLN A 38 8.36 -8.83 -12.20
C GLN A 38 8.62 -7.32 -12.06
N TYR A 39 8.49 -6.82 -10.85
CA TYR A 39 8.74 -5.41 -10.55
C TYR A 39 10.23 -5.06 -10.74
N PRO A 40 10.59 -4.00 -11.50
CA PRO A 40 11.94 -3.44 -11.48
C PRO A 40 12.40 -3.11 -10.05
N ALA A 41 13.69 -3.26 -9.78
CA ALA A 41 14.22 -3.18 -8.41
C ALA A 41 13.86 -1.87 -7.67
N ALA A 42 13.94 -0.72 -8.35
CA ALA A 42 13.57 0.57 -7.74
C ALA A 42 12.06 0.66 -7.45
N ILE A 43 11.20 0.16 -8.33
CA ILE A 43 9.74 0.12 -8.11
C ILE A 43 9.41 -0.84 -6.97
N ARG A 44 10.03 -2.02 -6.96
CA ARG A 44 9.84 -3.02 -5.91
C ARG A 44 10.19 -2.46 -4.54
N ARG A 45 11.34 -1.77 -4.42
CA ARG A 45 11.74 -1.11 -3.18
C ARG A 45 10.69 -0.07 -2.74
N ALA A 46 10.31 0.86 -3.62
CA ALA A 46 9.31 1.88 -3.30
C ALA A 46 7.94 1.28 -2.93
N LEU A 47 7.50 0.22 -3.62
CA LEU A 47 6.25 -0.47 -3.31
C LEU A 47 6.28 -1.16 -1.94
N GLY A 48 7.41 -1.80 -1.58
CA GLY A 48 7.59 -2.44 -0.28
C GLY A 48 7.67 -1.43 0.86
N GLU A 49 8.39 -0.32 0.68
CA GLU A 49 8.41 0.80 1.64
C GLU A 49 7.01 1.38 1.85
N LEU A 50 6.23 1.59 0.77
CA LEU A 50 4.86 2.07 0.87
C LEU A 50 3.94 1.06 1.56
N LEU A 51 4.14 -0.25 1.31
CA LEU A 51 3.40 -1.33 1.98
C LEU A 51 3.67 -1.34 3.49
N ALA A 52 4.94 -1.26 3.89
CA ALA A 52 5.32 -1.18 5.30
C ALA A 52 4.71 0.06 5.98
N ALA A 53 4.76 1.22 5.30
CA ALA A 53 4.13 2.44 5.79
C ALA A 53 2.61 2.29 5.95
N GLY A 54 1.92 1.70 4.98
CA GLY A 54 0.48 1.41 5.05
C GLY A 54 0.13 0.48 6.21
N ALA A 55 0.92 -0.57 6.41
CA ALA A 55 0.75 -1.51 7.52
C ALA A 55 0.96 -0.84 8.89
N LEU A 56 1.94 0.08 9.01
CA LEU A 56 2.15 0.87 10.23
C LEU A 56 0.99 1.84 10.50
N LEU A 57 0.62 2.63 9.51
CA LEU A 57 -0.37 3.70 9.67
C LEU A 57 -1.81 3.17 9.82
N SER A 58 -2.14 2.00 9.25
CA SER A 58 -3.46 1.38 9.40
C SER A 58 -3.78 1.00 10.85
N SER A 59 -2.77 0.85 11.72
CA SER A 59 -2.98 0.62 13.16
C SER A 59 -3.67 1.79 13.88
N ASN A 60 -3.63 2.98 13.28
CA ASN A 60 -4.25 4.19 13.83
C ASN A 60 -5.70 4.39 13.35
N LEU A 61 -6.23 3.50 12.52
CA LEU A 61 -7.64 3.55 12.12
C LEU A 61 -8.52 3.34 13.35
N LYS A 62 -9.24 4.39 13.75
CA LYS A 62 -10.14 4.37 14.92
C LYS A 62 -11.45 3.63 14.67
N LEU A 63 -11.78 3.41 13.40
CA LEU A 63 -13.01 2.78 12.92
C LEU A 63 -12.64 1.61 11.99
N GLU A 64 -13.57 0.67 11.82
CA GLU A 64 -13.44 -0.33 10.78
C GLU A 64 -13.38 0.36 9.42
N GLY A 65 -12.36 0.03 8.64
CA GLY A 65 -12.15 0.66 7.35
C GLY A 65 -10.83 0.30 6.69
N THR A 66 -10.56 1.00 5.60
CA THR A 66 -9.37 0.80 4.77
C THR A 66 -8.56 2.09 4.67
N LEU A 67 -7.28 1.99 4.90
CA LEU A 67 -6.29 3.00 4.54
C LEU A 67 -5.80 2.69 3.13
N ILE A 68 -5.94 3.65 2.23
CA ILE A 68 -5.45 3.56 0.85
C ILE A 68 -4.37 4.61 0.66
N MET A 69 -3.18 4.18 0.27
CA MET A 69 -2.06 5.06 -0.04
C MET A 69 -1.75 4.92 -1.52
N GLN A 70 -1.84 6.02 -2.26
CA GLN A 70 -1.72 6.03 -3.70
C GLN A 70 -0.72 7.10 -4.15
N VAL A 71 0.34 6.66 -4.81
CA VAL A 71 1.32 7.54 -5.44
C VAL A 71 1.12 7.45 -6.95
N GLN A 72 0.93 8.59 -7.60
CA GLN A 72 0.73 8.69 -9.05
C GLN A 72 1.78 9.58 -9.68
N GLY A 73 2.20 9.26 -10.91
CA GLY A 73 3.15 10.05 -11.66
C GLY A 73 2.89 10.01 -13.17
N GLN A 74 3.49 10.94 -13.89
CA GLN A 74 3.49 10.97 -15.36
C GLN A 74 4.79 10.44 -15.95
N GLY A 75 5.78 10.13 -15.10
CA GLY A 75 7.05 9.54 -15.47
C GLY A 75 6.95 8.06 -15.84
N ARG A 76 8.05 7.33 -15.63
CA ARG A 76 8.11 5.89 -15.88
C ARG A 76 7.28 5.07 -14.89
N LEU A 77 7.19 5.50 -13.64
CA LEU A 77 6.24 5.00 -12.66
C LEU A 77 4.92 5.75 -12.81
N LYS A 78 3.85 5.00 -13.11
CA LYS A 78 2.51 5.56 -13.29
C LYS A 78 1.73 5.57 -11.97
N MET A 79 1.86 4.49 -11.19
CA MET A 79 1.10 4.36 -9.95
C MET A 79 1.72 3.33 -9.01
N LEU A 80 1.72 3.64 -7.71
CA LEU A 80 1.81 2.68 -6.61
C LEU A 80 0.50 2.78 -5.82
N VAL A 81 -0.05 1.63 -5.44
CA VAL A 81 -1.22 1.56 -4.55
C VAL A 81 -0.98 0.55 -3.47
N VAL A 82 -1.26 0.96 -2.25
CA VAL A 82 -1.31 0.09 -1.07
C VAL A 82 -2.65 0.28 -0.39
N GLU A 83 -3.26 -0.82 -0.03
CA GLU A 83 -4.45 -0.85 0.82
C GLU A 83 -4.13 -1.67 2.07
N ALA A 84 -4.40 -1.12 3.23
CA ALA A 84 -4.26 -1.78 4.52
C ALA A 84 -5.53 -1.56 5.34
N THR A 85 -6.07 -2.63 5.92
CA THR A 85 -7.36 -2.58 6.61
C THR A 85 -7.21 -2.65 8.14
N SER A 86 -8.23 -2.23 8.85
CA SER A 86 -8.35 -2.42 10.31
C SER A 86 -8.37 -3.91 10.70
N ASN A 87 -8.72 -4.81 9.78
CA ASN A 87 -8.74 -6.26 9.98
C ASN A 87 -7.39 -6.93 9.66
N GLN A 88 -6.29 -6.21 9.78
CA GLN A 88 -4.91 -6.68 9.59
C GLN A 88 -4.65 -7.30 8.21
N THR A 89 -5.39 -6.90 7.18
CA THR A 89 -5.09 -7.33 5.82
C THR A 89 -4.45 -6.22 5.01
N CYS A 90 -3.54 -6.59 4.10
CA CYS A 90 -2.95 -5.62 3.19
C CYS A 90 -2.72 -6.21 1.80
N ARG A 91 -2.68 -5.31 0.81
CA ARG A 91 -2.36 -5.62 -0.58
C ARG A 91 -1.69 -4.42 -1.24
N ALA A 92 -0.89 -4.69 -2.25
CA ALA A 92 -0.18 -3.64 -2.99
C ALA A 92 -0.03 -4.00 -4.46
N THR A 93 0.05 -2.98 -5.30
CA THR A 93 0.39 -3.12 -6.72
C THR A 93 1.06 -1.87 -7.25
N ALA A 94 1.76 -2.01 -8.39
CA ALA A 94 2.34 -0.91 -9.13
C ALA A 94 2.01 -1.01 -10.62
N ARG A 95 1.87 0.15 -11.27
CA ARG A 95 1.82 0.29 -12.73
C ARG A 95 2.94 1.20 -13.17
N TRP A 96 3.67 0.79 -14.20
CA TRP A 96 4.78 1.53 -14.78
C TRP A 96 4.79 1.36 -16.30
N ASP A 97 5.63 2.12 -16.96
CA ASP A 97 5.91 1.91 -18.37
C ASP A 97 6.83 0.70 -18.51
N GLU A 98 6.27 -0.43 -18.96
CA GLU A 98 6.98 -1.71 -19.10
C GLU A 98 8.05 -1.67 -20.20
N THR A 99 7.98 -0.68 -21.10
CA THR A 99 8.98 -0.47 -22.15
C THR A 99 10.18 0.34 -21.68
N ALA A 100 10.04 1.04 -20.53
CA ALA A 100 11.09 1.87 -19.99
C ALA A 100 12.15 1.06 -19.25
N GLN A 101 13.41 1.41 -19.47
CA GLN A 101 14.50 0.88 -18.65
C GLN A 101 14.49 1.58 -17.29
N ILE A 102 14.35 0.81 -16.21
CA ILE A 102 14.35 1.27 -14.84
C ILE A 102 15.51 0.62 -14.09
N GLY A 103 16.46 1.43 -13.65
CA GLY A 103 17.61 1.00 -12.86
C GLY A 103 17.28 0.70 -11.39
N GLY A 104 18.25 0.15 -10.66
CA GLY A 104 18.05 -0.19 -9.24
C GLY A 104 18.16 0.98 -8.27
N ASN A 105 18.88 2.05 -8.65
CA ASN A 105 19.24 3.16 -7.75
C ASN A 105 18.39 4.42 -7.94
N GLU A 106 17.38 4.38 -8.79
CA GLU A 106 16.51 5.52 -9.05
C GLU A 106 15.65 5.83 -7.82
N THR A 107 15.51 7.13 -7.56
CA THR A 107 14.64 7.61 -6.49
C THR A 107 13.18 7.57 -6.93
N LEU A 108 12.26 7.62 -5.96
CA LEU A 108 10.84 7.72 -6.26
C LEU A 108 10.53 8.93 -7.16
N ARG A 109 11.19 10.07 -6.90
CA ARG A 109 11.02 11.29 -7.67
C ARG A 109 11.48 11.14 -9.13
N ASP A 110 12.60 10.47 -9.37
CA ASP A 110 13.09 10.19 -10.73
C ASP A 110 12.11 9.33 -11.54
N LEU A 111 11.41 8.44 -10.85
CA LEU A 111 10.43 7.55 -11.46
C LEU A 111 9.10 8.22 -11.73
N LEU A 112 8.63 9.11 -10.84
CA LEU A 112 7.33 9.79 -10.95
C LEU A 112 7.32 10.93 -11.97
N GLY A 113 8.47 11.60 -12.17
CA GLY A 113 8.56 12.82 -12.96
C GLY A 113 8.07 14.06 -12.18
N GLU A 114 7.91 15.20 -12.89
CA GLU A 114 7.67 16.50 -12.27
C GLU A 114 6.31 16.67 -11.57
N ASN A 115 5.28 15.96 -12.04
CA ASN A 115 3.89 16.15 -11.59
C ASN A 115 3.36 14.94 -10.80
N GLY A 116 4.20 14.38 -9.92
CA GLY A 116 3.75 13.30 -9.05
C GLY A 116 2.77 13.79 -7.97
N VAL A 117 1.84 12.93 -7.58
CA VAL A 117 0.88 13.17 -6.50
C VAL A 117 0.87 11.97 -5.55
N PHE A 118 0.90 12.23 -4.25
CA PHE A 118 0.72 11.21 -3.24
C PHE A 118 -0.55 11.51 -2.44
N VAL A 119 -1.47 10.57 -2.41
CA VAL A 119 -2.78 10.70 -1.75
C VAL A 119 -2.94 9.61 -0.71
N ILE A 120 -3.42 10.00 0.46
CA ILE A 120 -3.86 9.09 1.53
C ILE A 120 -5.37 9.21 1.62
N THR A 121 -6.07 8.08 1.54
CA THR A 121 -7.52 8.00 1.72
C THR A 121 -7.81 7.08 2.88
N VAL A 122 -8.59 7.55 3.84
CA VAL A 122 -9.21 6.73 4.87
C VAL A 122 -10.66 6.51 4.46
N GLN A 123 -10.99 5.26 4.17
CA GLN A 123 -12.33 4.85 3.79
C GLN A 123 -12.93 4.03 4.94
N PRO A 124 -13.78 4.62 5.80
CA PRO A 124 -14.48 3.87 6.82
C PRO A 124 -15.46 2.88 6.17
N GLN A 125 -15.80 1.82 6.88
CA GLN A 125 -16.82 0.87 6.44
C GLN A 125 -18.19 1.56 6.35
N ASP A 126 -18.46 2.41 7.34
CA ASP A 126 -19.68 3.25 7.40
C ASP A 126 -19.27 4.72 7.49
N GLY A 127 -19.66 5.52 6.51
CA GLY A 127 -19.41 6.97 6.48
C GLY A 127 -18.71 7.45 5.22
N GLU A 128 -18.41 8.75 5.21
CA GLU A 128 -17.76 9.41 4.08
C GLU A 128 -16.24 9.18 4.12
N PRO A 129 -15.61 8.92 2.97
CA PRO A 129 -14.16 8.82 2.88
C PRO A 129 -13.50 10.17 3.16
N TRP A 130 -12.39 10.13 3.90
CA TRP A 130 -11.51 11.28 4.06
C TRP A 130 -10.27 11.11 3.19
N GLN A 131 -9.82 12.21 2.59
CA GLN A 131 -8.68 12.21 1.71
C GLN A 131 -7.72 13.36 2.02
N GLY A 132 -6.45 13.03 2.11
CA GLY A 132 -5.35 14.00 2.27
C GLY A 132 -4.33 13.87 1.15
N VAL A 133 -3.80 15.01 0.72
CA VAL A 133 -2.70 15.06 -0.25
C VAL A 133 -1.40 15.22 0.51
N VAL A 134 -0.47 14.30 0.28
CA VAL A 134 0.87 14.32 0.83
C VAL A 134 1.78 15.10 -0.13
N PRO A 135 2.41 16.19 0.31
CA PRO A 135 3.38 16.88 -0.51
C PRO A 135 4.55 15.96 -0.88
N LEU A 136 4.98 15.97 -2.13
CA LEU A 136 6.17 15.23 -2.57
C LEU A 136 7.46 15.99 -2.19
N GLU A 137 7.54 16.41 -0.94
CA GLU A 137 8.70 17.04 -0.34
C GLU A 137 9.57 16.00 0.35
N GLY A 138 10.86 15.93 0.00
CA GLY A 138 11.78 14.91 0.47
C GLY A 138 12.17 13.93 -0.64
N GLY A 139 13.14 13.07 -0.34
CA GLY A 139 13.70 12.08 -1.27
C GLY A 139 13.08 10.70 -1.17
N SER A 140 12.37 10.41 -0.07
CA SER A 140 11.83 9.10 0.27
C SER A 140 10.38 9.15 0.73
N ILE A 141 9.70 7.99 0.69
CA ILE A 141 8.35 7.82 1.23
C ILE A 141 8.31 8.15 2.73
N ALA A 142 9.34 7.74 3.48
CA ALA A 142 9.45 8.03 4.90
C ALA A 142 9.48 9.53 5.20
N GLU A 143 10.31 10.30 4.48
CA GLU A 143 10.38 11.76 4.63
C GLU A 143 9.07 12.45 4.25
N MET A 144 8.45 12.05 3.13
CA MET A 144 7.16 12.61 2.71
C MET A 144 6.08 12.40 3.76
N LEU A 145 6.00 11.19 4.32
CA LEU A 145 5.04 10.87 5.39
C LEU A 145 5.34 11.59 6.68
N THR A 146 6.61 11.71 7.08
CA THR A 146 7.04 12.47 8.27
C THR A 146 6.58 13.93 8.18
N HIS A 147 6.82 14.57 7.02
CA HIS A 147 6.36 15.94 6.77
C HIS A 147 4.84 16.06 6.80
N TYR A 148 4.12 15.11 6.19
CA TYR A 148 2.67 15.08 6.20
C TYR A 148 2.11 14.93 7.62
N MET A 149 2.63 14.00 8.41
CA MET A 149 2.20 13.78 9.78
C MET A 149 2.39 15.02 10.65
N LEU A 150 3.50 15.74 10.48
CA LEU A 150 3.76 16.96 11.21
C LEU A 150 2.82 18.10 10.79
N ARG A 151 2.63 18.33 9.47
CA ARG A 151 1.92 19.52 8.97
C ARG A 151 0.41 19.34 8.95
N SER A 152 -0.07 18.15 8.59
CA SER A 152 -1.50 17.88 8.40
C SER A 152 -2.15 17.26 9.63
N GLU A 153 -1.45 16.32 10.27
CA GLU A 153 -1.96 15.61 11.43
C GLU A 153 -1.51 16.24 12.77
N GLN A 154 -0.54 17.17 12.73
CA GLN A 154 0.07 17.81 13.90
C GLN A 154 0.69 16.79 14.88
N LEU A 155 1.23 15.72 14.34
CA LEU A 155 1.86 14.63 15.07
C LEU A 155 3.34 14.55 14.69
N GLU A 156 4.21 14.83 15.64
CA GLU A 156 5.65 14.58 15.50
C GLU A 156 5.88 13.08 15.36
N THR A 157 6.31 12.70 14.17
CA THR A 157 6.45 11.30 13.80
C THR A 157 7.81 11.09 13.13
N HIS A 158 8.52 10.05 13.52
CA HIS A 158 9.74 9.59 12.86
C HIS A 158 9.45 8.24 12.21
N ILE A 159 9.80 8.09 10.94
CA ILE A 159 9.53 6.89 10.14
C ILE A 159 10.81 6.45 9.46
N THR A 160 11.15 5.17 9.62
CA THR A 160 12.20 4.49 8.85
C THR A 160 11.59 3.32 8.11
N LEU A 161 11.86 3.20 6.82
CA LEU A 161 11.31 2.15 5.94
C LEU A 161 12.45 1.49 5.16
N ALA A 162 12.30 0.20 4.93
CA ALA A 162 13.18 -0.54 4.03
C ALA A 162 12.43 -1.67 3.34
N ALA A 163 12.81 -1.98 2.10
CA ALA A 163 12.31 -3.13 1.38
C ALA A 163 13.36 -3.69 0.42
N ASP A 164 13.41 -5.02 0.30
CA ASP A 164 14.25 -5.73 -0.65
C ASP A 164 13.43 -6.75 -1.48
N GLY A 165 14.06 -7.83 -1.94
CA GLY A 165 13.40 -8.90 -2.70
C GLY A 165 12.47 -9.77 -1.86
N ASP A 166 12.73 -9.86 -0.56
CA ASP A 166 12.14 -10.87 0.33
C ASP A 166 11.33 -10.26 1.49
N THR A 167 11.68 -9.04 1.91
CA THR A 167 11.12 -8.41 3.11
C THR A 167 10.78 -6.95 2.87
N ALA A 168 9.67 -6.50 3.42
CA ALA A 168 9.33 -5.09 3.59
C ALA A 168 9.14 -4.80 5.09
N SER A 169 9.81 -3.77 5.61
CA SER A 169 9.82 -3.49 7.04
C SER A 169 9.81 -2.00 7.33
N GLY A 170 9.34 -1.64 8.52
CA GLY A 170 9.30 -0.26 8.95
C GLY A 170 9.27 -0.11 10.47
N LEU A 171 9.85 0.99 10.92
CA LEU A 171 9.79 1.49 12.29
C LEU A 171 9.14 2.87 12.29
N LEU A 172 8.16 3.07 13.15
CA LEU A 172 7.50 4.34 13.37
C LEU A 172 7.60 4.70 14.85
N LEU A 173 8.06 5.90 15.15
CA LEU A 173 7.96 6.52 16.46
C LEU A 173 7.04 7.72 16.37
N GLN A 174 6.24 7.95 17.38
CA GLN A 174 5.32 9.07 17.42
C GLN A 174 5.26 9.66 18.82
N ARG A 175 5.43 10.97 18.88
CA ARG A 175 5.28 11.72 20.12
C ARG A 175 3.81 11.79 20.50
N LEU A 176 3.52 11.51 21.75
CA LEU A 176 2.17 11.65 22.31
C LEU A 176 1.96 13.09 22.80
N PRO A 177 0.75 13.66 22.67
CA PRO A 177 0.44 14.96 23.22
C PRO A 177 0.40 14.87 24.76
N GLU A 178 1.32 15.56 25.42
CA GLU A 178 1.36 15.73 26.87
C GLU A 178 1.53 17.21 27.23
N GLU A 179 1.08 17.61 28.44
CA GLU A 179 1.18 19.00 28.93
C GLU A 179 2.63 19.42 29.21
N THR A 180 3.49 18.47 29.60
CA THR A 180 4.93 18.71 29.81
C THR A 180 5.73 18.04 28.72
N LEU A 181 6.21 18.86 27.79
CA LEU A 181 7.02 18.39 26.66
C LEU A 181 8.46 18.17 27.12
N ASP A 182 8.91 16.92 27.15
CA ASP A 182 10.33 16.59 27.24
C ASP A 182 10.89 16.50 25.80
N GLU A 183 11.44 17.63 25.33
CA GLU A 183 12.06 17.70 24.00
C GLU A 183 13.33 16.87 23.92
N ASP A 184 14.06 16.75 25.02
CA ASP A 184 15.29 15.97 25.10
C ASP A 184 15.00 14.48 24.92
N ALA A 185 13.91 13.98 25.51
CA ALA A 185 13.49 12.58 25.37
C ALA A 185 13.11 12.25 23.92
N TRP A 186 12.35 13.10 23.23
CA TRP A 186 12.02 12.91 21.82
C TRP A 186 13.29 12.91 20.94
N ALA A 187 14.14 13.91 21.09
CA ALA A 187 15.39 14.00 20.36
C ALA A 187 16.30 12.80 20.59
N HIS A 188 16.36 12.29 21.84
CA HIS A 188 17.14 11.12 22.18
C HIS A 188 16.63 9.85 21.48
N VAL A 189 15.33 9.59 21.56
CA VAL A 189 14.73 8.37 20.97
C VAL A 189 14.84 8.38 19.44
N THR A 190 14.62 9.53 18.80
CA THR A 190 14.77 9.65 17.35
C THR A 190 16.21 9.52 16.90
N ALA A 191 17.17 10.10 17.64
CA ALA A 191 18.59 9.92 17.35
C ALA A 191 19.05 8.45 17.44
N LEU A 192 18.49 7.67 18.38
CA LEU A 192 18.73 6.23 18.43
C LEU A 192 18.10 5.51 17.22
N ALA A 193 16.88 5.87 16.85
CA ALA A 193 16.19 5.31 15.69
C ALA A 193 16.92 5.62 14.37
N ASP A 194 17.54 6.79 14.23
CA ASP A 194 18.35 7.17 13.06
C ASP A 194 19.59 6.27 12.87
N THR A 195 20.01 5.57 13.91
CA THR A 195 21.12 4.64 13.81
C THR A 195 20.76 3.29 13.18
N VAL A 196 19.48 3.03 12.93
CA VAL A 196 19.04 1.76 12.34
C VAL A 196 19.46 1.71 10.87
N THR A 197 20.09 0.62 10.48
CA THR A 197 20.42 0.36 9.08
C THR A 197 19.28 -0.37 8.38
N ALA A 198 19.19 -0.24 7.06
CA ALA A 198 18.23 -0.99 6.26
C ALA A 198 18.39 -2.51 6.47
N GLU A 199 19.62 -2.99 6.61
CA GLU A 199 19.90 -4.40 6.85
C GLU A 199 19.32 -4.88 8.19
N GLU A 200 19.51 -4.11 9.26
CA GLU A 200 18.95 -4.41 10.59
C GLU A 200 17.43 -4.42 10.55
N LEU A 201 16.83 -3.41 9.92
CA LEU A 201 15.37 -3.29 9.82
C LEU A 201 14.74 -4.46 9.06
N LEU A 202 15.43 -4.98 8.02
CA LEU A 202 14.94 -6.10 7.22
C LEU A 202 15.18 -7.47 7.88
N LYS A 203 16.23 -7.61 8.72
CA LYS A 203 16.63 -8.92 9.27
C LYS A 203 16.21 -9.17 10.70
N LEU A 204 16.10 -8.11 11.51
CA LEU A 204 15.78 -8.26 12.94
C LEU A 204 14.26 -8.29 13.14
N ASP A 205 13.81 -9.15 14.04
CA ASP A 205 12.46 -9.06 14.57
C ASP A 205 12.31 -7.86 15.54
N ALA A 206 11.08 -7.57 15.94
CA ALA A 206 10.80 -6.43 16.81
C ALA A 206 11.59 -6.47 18.12
N GLN A 207 11.70 -7.64 18.77
CA GLN A 207 12.35 -7.77 20.06
C GLN A 207 13.85 -7.47 19.96
N HIS A 208 14.53 -8.04 18.97
CA HIS A 208 15.95 -7.82 18.76
C HIS A 208 16.26 -6.37 18.31
N LEU A 209 15.43 -5.82 17.43
CA LEU A 209 15.59 -4.44 16.97
C LEU A 209 15.39 -3.44 18.12
N LEU A 210 14.32 -3.58 18.90
CA LEU A 210 14.04 -2.68 20.02
C LEU A 210 15.08 -2.80 21.13
N TYR A 211 15.59 -4.00 21.42
CA TYR A 211 16.69 -4.18 22.36
C TYR A 211 17.97 -3.50 21.86
N ARG A 212 18.30 -3.66 20.59
CA ARG A 212 19.49 -3.03 19.98
C ARG A 212 19.40 -1.50 20.04
N LEU A 213 18.24 -0.92 19.83
CA LEU A 213 18.06 0.53 19.80
C LEU A 213 17.88 1.12 21.21
N PHE A 214 17.10 0.47 22.08
CA PHE A 214 16.58 1.06 23.31
C PHE A 214 16.87 0.25 24.57
N HIS A 215 17.96 -0.54 24.61
CA HIS A 215 18.27 -1.37 25.78
C HIS A 215 18.53 -0.59 27.06
N GLU A 216 18.94 0.68 26.97
CA GLU A 216 19.13 1.56 28.15
C GLU A 216 17.79 2.08 28.69
N THR A 217 16.79 2.23 27.81
CA THR A 217 15.43 2.69 28.15
C THR A 217 14.41 1.79 27.44
N PRO A 218 14.27 0.53 27.90
CA PRO A 218 13.50 -0.46 27.16
C PRO A 218 12.02 -0.11 27.14
N PRO A 219 11.37 -0.09 25.97
CA PRO A 219 9.95 0.14 25.87
C PRO A 219 9.16 -1.09 26.31
N ARG A 220 7.95 -0.88 26.78
CA ARG A 220 6.97 -1.94 26.99
C ARG A 220 6.38 -2.35 25.65
N VAL A 221 6.56 -3.61 25.32
CA VAL A 221 6.12 -4.21 24.05
C VAL A 221 4.78 -4.91 24.25
N PHE A 222 3.84 -4.69 23.34
CA PHE A 222 2.54 -5.36 23.31
C PHE A 222 2.58 -6.63 22.47
N GLU A 223 1.56 -7.48 22.63
CA GLU A 223 1.37 -8.65 21.79
C GLU A 223 1.33 -8.25 20.30
N PRO A 224 2.10 -8.94 19.45
CA PRO A 224 2.13 -8.62 18.02
C PRO A 224 0.81 -8.99 17.34
N GLU A 225 0.45 -8.22 16.33
CA GLU A 225 -0.67 -8.46 15.45
C GLU A 225 -0.15 -9.09 14.16
N THR A 226 -0.80 -10.18 13.73
CA THR A 226 -0.48 -10.84 12.46
C THR A 226 -1.14 -10.11 11.31
N LEU A 227 -0.38 -9.85 10.23
CA LEU A 227 -0.91 -9.29 9.00
C LEU A 227 -1.03 -10.39 7.94
N GLU A 228 -2.01 -10.25 7.06
CA GLU A 228 -2.28 -11.20 6.00
C GLU A 228 -2.50 -10.49 4.65
N PHE A 229 -2.13 -11.16 3.57
CA PHE A 229 -2.55 -10.71 2.24
C PHE A 229 -4.01 -11.08 2.03
N ALA A 230 -4.83 -10.09 1.66
CA ALA A 230 -6.19 -10.35 1.21
C ALA A 230 -6.57 -9.47 0.03
N CYS A 231 -7.15 -10.07 -1.00
CA CYS A 231 -7.70 -9.35 -2.13
C CYS A 231 -9.23 -9.33 -2.05
N THR A 232 -9.79 -8.15 -2.21
CA THR A 232 -11.25 -7.94 -2.19
C THR A 232 -11.87 -7.96 -3.59
N CYS A 233 -11.13 -8.41 -4.62
CA CYS A 233 -11.68 -8.56 -5.97
C CYS A 233 -12.74 -9.67 -5.99
N SER A 234 -13.70 -9.50 -6.87
CA SER A 234 -14.74 -10.51 -7.10
C SER A 234 -15.31 -10.33 -8.50
N ARG A 235 -15.93 -11.40 -9.04
CA ARG A 235 -16.63 -11.32 -10.31
C ARG A 235 -17.70 -10.23 -10.30
N GLY A 236 -18.40 -10.02 -9.18
CA GLY A 236 -19.39 -8.95 -9.03
C GLY A 236 -18.79 -7.56 -9.21
N LYS A 237 -17.66 -7.25 -8.55
CA LYS A 237 -16.99 -5.96 -8.73
C LYS A 237 -16.49 -5.73 -10.16
N VAL A 238 -16.06 -6.79 -10.85
CA VAL A 238 -15.70 -6.69 -12.27
C VAL A 238 -16.94 -6.48 -13.13
N SER A 239 -18.05 -7.15 -12.83
CA SER A 239 -19.34 -6.91 -13.48
C SER A 239 -19.80 -5.46 -13.34
N ASP A 240 -19.71 -4.89 -12.12
CA ASP A 240 -20.05 -3.49 -11.87
C ASP A 240 -19.17 -2.52 -12.69
N MET A 241 -17.89 -2.84 -12.82
CA MET A 241 -16.97 -2.06 -13.66
C MET A 241 -17.36 -2.15 -15.15
N LEU A 242 -17.70 -3.35 -15.65
CA LEU A 242 -18.16 -3.53 -17.03
C LEU A 242 -19.49 -2.78 -17.29
N LEU A 243 -20.40 -2.77 -16.32
CA LEU A 243 -21.64 -1.98 -16.39
C LEU A 243 -21.36 -0.48 -16.53
N MET A 244 -20.33 0.03 -15.83
CA MET A 244 -19.90 1.45 -15.95
C MET A 244 -19.26 1.77 -17.29
N LEU A 245 -18.58 0.80 -17.93
CA LEU A 245 -18.02 0.97 -19.29
C LEU A 245 -19.12 1.14 -20.33
N GLY A 246 -20.25 0.49 -20.13
CA GLY A 246 -21.42 0.55 -21.01
C GLY A 246 -21.53 -0.65 -21.95
N GLY A 247 -22.80 -1.00 -22.25
CA GLY A 247 -23.11 -2.20 -23.02
C GLY A 247 -22.57 -2.22 -24.44
N GLU A 248 -22.55 -1.09 -25.13
CA GLU A 248 -22.04 -0.98 -26.50
C GLU A 248 -20.54 -1.34 -26.59
N GLU A 249 -19.72 -0.75 -25.71
CA GLU A 249 -18.29 -0.99 -25.67
C GLU A 249 -17.96 -2.44 -25.34
N VAL A 250 -18.58 -2.96 -24.26
CA VAL A 250 -18.37 -4.35 -23.80
C VAL A 250 -18.85 -5.36 -24.86
N SER A 251 -19.98 -5.11 -25.51
CA SER A 251 -20.52 -5.98 -26.55
C SER A 251 -19.64 -5.97 -27.82
N SER A 252 -19.07 -4.81 -28.18
CA SER A 252 -18.14 -4.70 -29.30
C SER A 252 -16.91 -5.56 -29.08
N ILE A 253 -16.29 -5.48 -27.89
CA ILE A 253 -15.12 -6.29 -27.52
C ILE A 253 -15.45 -7.79 -27.61
N VAL A 254 -16.59 -8.20 -27.04
CA VAL A 254 -16.98 -9.62 -27.09
C VAL A 254 -17.31 -10.09 -28.48
N ALA A 255 -17.88 -9.23 -29.33
CA ALA A 255 -18.14 -9.58 -30.74
C ALA A 255 -16.86 -9.76 -31.54
N GLU A 256 -15.81 -9.00 -31.25
CA GLU A 256 -14.51 -9.06 -31.92
C GLU A 256 -13.61 -10.19 -31.40
N GLU A 257 -13.53 -10.33 -30.06
CA GLU A 257 -12.57 -11.22 -29.38
C GLU A 257 -13.21 -12.51 -28.83
N GLY A 258 -14.54 -12.63 -28.86
CA GLY A 258 -15.30 -13.76 -28.33
C GLY A 258 -15.53 -13.73 -26.82
N SER A 259 -14.70 -13.01 -26.08
CA SER A 259 -14.82 -12.80 -24.62
C SER A 259 -14.04 -11.58 -24.16
N ILE A 260 -14.40 -11.01 -23.02
CA ILE A 260 -13.60 -9.99 -22.36
C ILE A 260 -12.93 -10.60 -21.13
N SER A 261 -11.63 -10.36 -21.00
CA SER A 261 -10.83 -10.85 -19.88
C SER A 261 -10.28 -9.69 -19.06
N VAL A 262 -10.51 -9.73 -17.76
CA VAL A 262 -10.05 -8.73 -16.79
C VAL A 262 -9.21 -9.41 -15.73
N ASP A 263 -7.96 -9.00 -15.60
CA ASP A 263 -7.06 -9.49 -14.57
C ASP A 263 -7.03 -8.49 -13.40
N CYS A 264 -7.13 -8.99 -12.17
CA CYS A 264 -7.01 -8.15 -11.00
C CYS A 264 -5.57 -7.66 -10.82
N ASP A 265 -5.36 -6.33 -10.78
CA ASP A 265 -4.03 -5.74 -10.62
C ASP A 265 -3.29 -6.16 -9.33
N PHE A 266 -4.03 -6.55 -8.27
CA PHE A 266 -3.45 -6.92 -6.99
C PHE A 266 -3.10 -8.41 -6.87
N CYS A 267 -3.95 -9.31 -7.37
CA CYS A 267 -3.78 -10.75 -7.17
C CYS A 267 -3.67 -11.56 -8.47
N ASN A 268 -3.78 -10.92 -9.61
CA ASN A 268 -3.78 -11.54 -10.96
C ASN A 268 -4.90 -12.59 -11.14
N GLU A 269 -5.94 -12.56 -10.30
CA GLU A 269 -7.14 -13.38 -10.53
C GLU A 269 -7.78 -12.94 -11.84
N LYS A 270 -8.04 -13.91 -12.70
CA LYS A 270 -8.58 -13.68 -14.03
C LYS A 270 -10.08 -13.89 -14.06
N TYR A 271 -10.80 -12.87 -14.52
CA TYR A 271 -12.24 -12.90 -14.70
C TYR A 271 -12.55 -12.83 -16.20
N VAL A 272 -13.20 -13.86 -16.72
CA VAL A 272 -13.58 -13.95 -18.14
C VAL A 272 -15.09 -13.84 -18.24
N PHE A 273 -15.54 -13.02 -19.17
CA PHE A 273 -16.94 -12.79 -19.50
C PHE A 273 -17.15 -13.10 -20.98
N ASP A 274 -17.93 -14.12 -21.27
CA ASP A 274 -18.35 -14.48 -22.61
C ASP A 274 -19.64 -13.74 -23.03
N GLU A 275 -20.13 -14.04 -24.22
CA GLU A 275 -21.35 -13.45 -24.75
C GLU A 275 -22.57 -13.70 -23.84
N THR A 276 -22.65 -14.88 -23.25
CA THR A 276 -23.74 -15.24 -22.33
C THR A 276 -23.71 -14.39 -21.07
N ASP A 277 -22.53 -14.18 -20.52
CA ASP A 277 -22.31 -13.32 -19.34
C ASP A 277 -22.70 -11.87 -19.66
N VAL A 278 -22.25 -11.35 -20.79
CA VAL A 278 -22.55 -9.97 -21.24
C VAL A 278 -24.04 -9.78 -21.49
N ASN A 279 -24.68 -10.77 -22.15
CA ASN A 279 -26.14 -10.75 -22.31
C ASN A 279 -26.90 -10.76 -20.97
N ALA A 280 -26.38 -11.46 -19.98
CA ALA A 280 -26.96 -11.47 -18.63
C ALA A 280 -26.78 -10.13 -17.93
N LEU A 281 -25.68 -9.41 -18.16
CA LEU A 281 -25.40 -8.10 -17.57
C LEU A 281 -26.21 -6.96 -18.20
N PHE A 282 -26.29 -6.92 -19.53
CA PHE A 282 -26.86 -5.78 -20.27
C PHE A 282 -28.22 -6.07 -20.95
N GLY A 283 -28.60 -7.34 -21.04
CA GLY A 283 -29.74 -7.81 -21.83
C GLY A 283 -29.34 -8.18 -23.28
N ALA A 284 -30.01 -9.19 -23.84
CA ALA A 284 -29.68 -9.76 -25.14
C ALA A 284 -29.81 -8.77 -26.32
N ASP A 285 -30.63 -7.76 -26.17
CA ASP A 285 -30.90 -6.79 -27.25
C ASP A 285 -29.72 -5.89 -27.59
N VAL A 286 -28.85 -5.58 -26.60
CA VAL A 286 -27.69 -4.70 -26.79
C VAL A 286 -26.61 -5.39 -27.63
N VAL A 287 -26.34 -6.68 -27.37
CA VAL A 287 -25.32 -7.45 -28.09
C VAL A 287 -25.76 -7.69 -29.54
N ASN A 288 -27.02 -7.95 -29.78
CA ASN A 288 -27.55 -8.16 -31.13
C ASN A 288 -27.51 -6.87 -31.97
N ALA A 289 -27.81 -5.71 -31.39
CA ALA A 289 -27.75 -4.42 -32.08
C ALA A 289 -26.30 -4.09 -32.56
N VAL A 290 -25.29 -4.33 -31.71
CA VAL A 290 -23.88 -4.11 -32.07
C VAL A 290 -23.43 -5.04 -33.19
N ARG A 291 -23.83 -6.32 -33.20
CA ARG A 291 -23.53 -7.27 -34.28
C ARG A 291 -24.15 -6.88 -35.63
N GLU A 292 -25.38 -6.40 -35.61
CA GLU A 292 -26.06 -5.95 -36.85
C GLU A 292 -25.40 -4.72 -37.46
N GLU A 293 -24.89 -3.81 -36.61
CA GLU A 293 -24.20 -2.61 -37.08
C GLU A 293 -22.81 -2.93 -37.67
N GLN A 294 -22.05 -3.83 -37.07
CA GLN A 294 -20.77 -4.31 -37.59
C GLN A 294 -20.93 -5.05 -38.93
N HIS A 295 -21.99 -5.83 -39.10
CA HIS A 295 -22.29 -6.49 -40.36
C HIS A 295 -22.72 -5.53 -41.50
N ARG A 296 -23.22 -4.33 -41.16
CA ARG A 296 -23.56 -3.29 -42.14
C ARG A 296 -22.37 -2.49 -42.63
N LEU A 297 -21.25 -2.51 -41.89
CA LEU A 297 -20.03 -1.76 -42.18
C LEU A 297 -18.99 -2.59 -42.93
N GLN A 298 -19.19 -3.88 -43.12
CA GLN A 298 -18.41 -4.80 -43.98
C GLN A 298 -19.07 -5.00 -45.36
#